data_eed17a3ddd1274861975a53eea245ca1
#
_entry.id   eed17a3ddd1274861975a53eea245ca1
#
_cell.length_a   1.000
_cell.length_b   1.000
_cell.length_c   1.000
_cell.angle_alpha   90.00
_cell.angle_beta   90.00
_cell.angle_gamma   90.00
#
_symmetry.space_group_name_H-M   'P 1'
#
loop_
_entity.id
_entity.type
_entity.pdbx_description
1 polymer ?
#
loop_
_entity_poly.entity_id
_entity_poly.type
_entity_poly.pdbx_seq_one_letter_code
_entity_poly.pdbx_strand_id
1 'polypeptide(L)' 'MLISHATDVVQQRAYVQESADSIALAAVIGGQRSANALENILQVTITKLVLTENEAVVHVRVGQFTATSVASHGG' A
#
# COMPACT_ATOMS: atom_id res chain seq x y z
N MET A 1 -21.73 12.32 -16.41
CA MET A 1 -20.30 12.42 -16.71
C MET A 1 -19.49 12.84 -15.51
N LEU A 2 -19.90 13.90 -14.83
CA LEU A 2 -19.19 14.34 -13.62
C LEU A 2 -19.22 13.28 -12.52
N ILE A 3 -20.31 12.56 -12.41
CA ILE A 3 -20.47 11.51 -11.41
C ILE A 3 -19.47 10.38 -11.65
N SER A 4 -19.30 9.98 -12.92
CA SER A 4 -18.33 8.93 -13.25
C SER A 4 -16.91 9.33 -12.90
N HIS A 5 -16.55 10.58 -13.16
CA HIS A 5 -15.21 11.06 -12.87
C HIS A 5 -14.95 11.07 -11.36
N ALA A 6 -15.92 11.52 -10.56
CA ALA A 6 -15.79 11.52 -9.12
C ALA A 6 -15.65 10.11 -8.57
N THR A 7 -16.40 9.16 -9.14
CA THR A 7 -16.31 7.74 -8.74
C THR A 7 -14.93 7.18 -9.02
N ASP A 8 -14.35 7.50 -10.18
CA ASP A 8 -13.02 7.02 -10.52
C ASP A 8 -11.97 7.51 -9.53
N VAL A 9 -12.05 8.77 -9.11
CA VAL A 9 -11.11 9.33 -8.14
C VAL A 9 -11.23 8.61 -6.81
N VAL A 10 -12.46 8.38 -6.34
CA VAL A 10 -12.71 7.66 -5.08
C VAL A 10 -12.17 6.25 -5.16
N GLN A 11 -12.41 5.55 -6.28
CA GLN A 11 -11.93 4.19 -6.46
C GLN A 11 -10.41 4.12 -6.48
N GLN A 12 -9.76 5.09 -7.12
CA GLN A 12 -8.30 5.11 -7.16
C GLN A 12 -7.70 5.33 -5.77
N ARG A 13 -8.28 6.22 -4.99
CA ARG A 13 -7.82 6.45 -3.61
C ARG A 13 -8.00 5.21 -2.76
N ALA A 14 -9.15 4.54 -2.90
CA ALA A 14 -9.40 3.30 -2.18
C ALA A 14 -8.41 2.23 -2.59
N TYR A 15 -8.13 2.11 -3.88
CA TYR A 15 -7.18 1.14 -4.37
C TYR A 15 -5.77 1.36 -3.81
N VAL A 16 -5.31 2.61 -3.80
CA VAL A 16 -3.99 2.94 -3.27
C VAL A 16 -3.92 2.61 -1.79
N GLN A 17 -4.96 2.95 -1.02
CA GLN A 17 -4.99 2.67 0.41
C GLN A 17 -5.02 1.16 0.67
N GLU A 18 -5.86 0.42 -0.05
CA GLU A 18 -5.92 -1.03 0.10
C GLU A 18 -4.61 -1.68 -0.28
N SER A 19 -3.94 -1.17 -1.31
CA SER A 19 -2.64 -1.67 -1.71
C SER A 19 -1.61 -1.42 -0.63
N ALA A 20 -1.61 -0.23 -0.03
CA ALA A 20 -0.70 0.08 1.08
C ALA A 20 -0.94 -0.86 2.26
N ASP A 21 -2.21 -1.10 2.60
CA ASP A 21 -2.56 -1.97 3.71
C ASP A 21 -2.10 -3.40 3.45
N SER A 22 -2.30 -3.90 2.24
CA SER A 22 -1.89 -5.26 1.87
C SER A 22 -0.37 -5.40 1.89
N ILE A 23 0.33 -4.40 1.39
CA ILE A 23 1.79 -4.43 1.34
C ILE A 23 2.36 -4.33 2.76
N ALA A 24 1.79 -3.47 3.61
CA ALA A 24 2.25 -3.35 4.98
C ALA A 24 2.08 -4.67 5.74
N LEU A 25 0.95 -5.33 5.56
CA LEU A 25 0.70 -6.62 6.19
C LEU A 25 1.68 -7.68 5.68
N ALA A 26 1.89 -7.74 4.37
CA ALA A 26 2.84 -8.67 3.78
C ALA A 26 4.27 -8.41 4.29
N ALA A 27 4.62 -7.14 4.43
CA ALA A 27 5.96 -6.76 4.90
C ALA A 27 6.19 -7.17 6.35
N VAL A 28 5.19 -6.98 7.22
CA VAL A 28 5.36 -7.32 8.63
C VAL A 28 5.42 -8.83 8.84
N ILE A 29 4.78 -9.60 7.97
CA ILE A 29 4.76 -11.06 8.07
C ILE A 29 5.93 -11.68 7.32
N GLY A 30 6.15 -11.26 6.08
CA GLY A 30 7.11 -11.90 5.17
C GLY A 30 8.31 -11.05 4.79
N GLY A 31 8.44 -9.85 5.34
CA GLY A 31 9.59 -8.99 5.10
C GLY A 31 9.54 -8.25 3.76
N GLN A 32 10.65 -7.65 3.41
CA GLN A 32 10.74 -6.81 2.22
C GLN A 32 10.45 -7.58 0.95
N ARG A 33 10.85 -8.84 0.89
CA ARG A 33 10.62 -9.66 -0.30
C ARG A 33 9.13 -9.81 -0.60
N SER A 34 8.33 -10.04 0.43
CA SER A 34 6.88 -10.15 0.27
C SER A 34 6.27 -8.84 -0.16
N ALA A 35 6.74 -7.73 0.42
CA ALA A 35 6.27 -6.41 0.03
C ALA A 35 6.59 -6.13 -1.44
N ASN A 36 7.79 -6.46 -1.89
CA ASN A 36 8.19 -6.23 -3.28
C ASN A 36 7.39 -7.09 -4.25
N ALA A 37 7.07 -8.31 -3.86
CA ALA A 37 6.23 -9.18 -4.70
C ALA A 37 4.85 -8.57 -4.90
N LEU A 38 4.25 -8.06 -3.84
CA LEU A 38 2.95 -7.41 -3.96
C LEU A 38 3.02 -6.10 -4.74
N GLU A 39 4.10 -5.37 -4.62
CA GLU A 39 4.30 -4.15 -5.40
C GLU A 39 4.15 -4.46 -6.88
N ASN A 40 4.77 -5.54 -7.34
CA ASN A 40 4.69 -5.96 -8.73
C ASN A 40 3.29 -6.44 -9.11
N ILE A 41 2.67 -7.23 -8.24
CA ILE A 41 1.35 -7.78 -8.52
C ILE A 41 0.30 -6.67 -8.58
N LEU A 42 0.36 -5.75 -7.64
CA LEU A 42 -0.62 -4.67 -7.54
C LEU A 42 -0.31 -3.49 -8.46
N GLN A 43 0.88 -3.48 -9.05
CA GLN A 43 1.32 -2.43 -9.95
C GLN A 43 1.28 -1.04 -9.31
N VAL A 44 1.75 -0.99 -8.08
CA VAL A 44 1.92 0.26 -7.34
C VAL A 44 3.40 0.49 -7.11
N THR A 45 3.77 1.69 -6.70
CA THR A 45 5.16 2.02 -6.39
C THR A 45 5.31 2.21 -4.89
N ILE A 46 6.18 1.43 -4.27
CA ILE A 46 6.55 1.65 -2.87
C ILE A 46 7.58 2.78 -2.86
N THR A 47 7.22 3.91 -2.25
CA THR A 47 8.13 5.05 -2.18
C THR A 47 8.95 5.03 -0.90
N LYS A 48 8.47 4.33 0.13
CA LYS A 48 9.19 4.18 1.38
C LYS A 48 8.69 2.94 2.10
N LEU A 49 9.62 2.20 2.68
CA LEU A 49 9.30 1.02 3.48
C LEU A 49 10.22 1.01 4.68
N VAL A 50 9.64 1.02 5.87
CA VAL A 50 10.39 0.93 7.12
C VAL A 50 9.94 -0.32 7.85
N LEU A 51 10.86 -1.21 8.13
CA LEU A 51 10.59 -2.47 8.82
C LEU A 51 11.31 -2.46 10.16
N THR A 52 10.58 -2.81 11.20
CA THR A 52 11.14 -3.09 12.51
C THR A 52 10.75 -4.52 12.89
N GLU A 53 11.11 -4.96 14.09
CA GLU A 53 10.78 -6.31 14.53
C GLU A 53 9.28 -6.59 14.53
N ASN A 54 8.48 -5.57 14.84
CA ASN A 54 7.05 -5.76 15.07
C ASN A 54 6.17 -4.93 14.16
N GLU A 55 6.76 -4.11 13.29
CA GLU A 55 5.97 -3.13 12.58
C GLU A 55 6.50 -2.89 11.18
N ALA A 56 5.60 -2.62 10.25
CA ALA A 56 5.95 -2.18 8.91
C ALA A 56 5.21 -0.89 8.61
N VAL A 57 5.92 0.11 8.12
CA VAL A 57 5.34 1.35 7.64
C VAL A 57 5.61 1.43 6.15
N VAL A 58 4.56 1.60 5.36
CA VAL A 58 4.65 1.58 3.91
C VAL A 58 4.02 2.84 3.34
N HIS A 59 4.74 3.48 2.45
CA HIS A 59 4.22 4.58 1.63
C HIS A 59 4.16 4.09 0.19
N VAL A 60 3.01 4.19 -0.44
CA VAL A 60 2.84 3.77 -1.83
C VAL A 60 2.27 4.90 -2.67
N ARG A 61 2.49 4.79 -3.97
CA ARG A 61 2.00 5.77 -4.93
C ARG A 61 1.46 5.06 -6.17
N VAL A 62 0.34 5.57 -6.66
CA VAL A 62 -0.20 5.19 -7.98
C VAL A 62 -0.56 6.49 -8.68
N GLY A 63 0.20 6.83 -9.74
CA GLY A 63 0.03 8.12 -10.39
C GLY A 63 0.28 9.27 -9.43
N GLN A 64 -0.74 10.08 -9.21
CA GLN A 64 -0.64 11.21 -8.29
C GLN A 64 -1.23 10.90 -6.90
N PHE A 65 -1.72 9.70 -6.71
CA PHE A 65 -2.34 9.31 -5.44
C PHE A 65 -1.31 8.59 -4.58
N THR A 66 -1.26 8.95 -3.30
CA THR A 66 -0.38 8.32 -2.34
C THR A 66 -1.18 7.81 -1.16
N ALA A 67 -0.65 6.81 -0.49
CA ALA A 67 -1.24 6.29 0.73
C ALA A 67 -0.14 5.78 1.64
N THR A 68 -0.42 5.79 2.93
CA THR A 68 0.48 5.28 3.95
C THR A 68 -0.28 4.27 4.78
N SER A 69 0.39 3.17 5.13
CA SER A 69 -0.20 2.17 6.01
C SER A 69 0.82 1.68 6.99
N VAL A 70 0.34 1.31 8.17
CA VAL A 70 1.16 0.75 9.23
C VAL A 70 0.53 -0.57 9.64
N ALA A 71 1.32 -1.64 9.61
CA ALA A 71 0.90 -2.94 10.10
C ALA A 71 1.79 -3.33 11.26
N SER A 72 1.18 -3.91 12.29
CA SER A 72 1.90 -4.37 13.46
C SER A 72 1.73 -5.87 13.60
N HIS A 73 2.83 -6.54 13.96
CA HIS A 73 2.78 -7.95 14.29
C HIS A 73 2.36 -8.04 15.75
N GLY A 74 1.11 -8.34 15.96
CA GLY A 74 0.52 -8.37 17.28
C GLY A 74 1.18 -9.39 18.17
N GLY A 75 1.83 -8.92 19.18
CA GLY A 75 2.56 -9.78 20.10
C GLY A 75 1.69 -10.48 21.08
#